data_e3c7de0362e8364bd3f1e358680773d4
#
_entry.id   e3c7de0362e8364bd3f1e358680773d4
#
_cell.length_a   1.000
_cell.length_b   1.000
_cell.length_c   1.000
_cell.angle_alpha   90.00
_cell.angle_beta   90.00
_cell.angle_gamma   90.00
#
_symmetry.space_group_name_H-M   'P 1'
#
loop_
_entity.id
_entity.type
_entity.pdbx_description
1 polymer ?
#
loop_
_entity_poly.entity_id
_entity_poly.type
_entity_poly.pdbx_seq_one_letter_code
_entity_poly.pdbx_strand_id
1 'polypeptide(L)'
;HNFNAGWETLREMERENGIDGPSPRQWCGPEPESEPETRALAGLCRRVKFRHVIALHSQGEEIYWRYGERTPKNARVLAEVLATASQYKVADPEGLASHGGFKDWFINETGRPGFTIEIGKGVNPLPLSEFESIYSKAQEMLLLAALL
;
A
#
# COMPACT_ATOMS: atom_id res chain seq x y z
N HIS A 1 -0.66 -2.35 8.87
CA HIS A 1 -0.34 -3.79 8.62
C HIS A 1 -1.36 -4.75 9.26
N ASN A 2 -2.62 -4.31 9.44
CA ASN A 2 -3.63 -5.12 10.13
C ASN A 2 -4.62 -5.81 9.17
N PHE A 3 -4.40 -5.72 7.85
CA PHE A 3 -5.28 -6.36 6.87
C PHE A 3 -5.00 -7.86 6.76
N ASN A 4 -6.03 -8.64 6.45
CA ASN A 4 -5.92 -10.09 6.27
C ASN A 4 -5.28 -10.45 4.91
N ALA A 5 -4.00 -10.19 4.77
CA ALA A 5 -3.18 -10.52 3.60
C ALA A 5 -1.80 -10.98 4.04
N GLY A 6 -1.64 -12.28 4.23
CA GLY A 6 -0.41 -12.86 4.81
C GLY A 6 -0.16 -12.40 6.25
N TRP A 7 -1.22 -12.15 7.01
CA TRP A 7 -1.12 -11.61 8.37
C TRP A 7 -0.34 -12.53 9.31
N GLU A 8 -0.53 -13.84 9.21
CA GLU A 8 0.21 -14.83 10.02
C GLU A 8 1.71 -14.77 9.73
N THR A 9 2.08 -14.74 8.46
CA THR A 9 3.49 -14.56 8.04
C THR A 9 4.07 -13.25 8.56
N LEU A 10 3.31 -12.15 8.44
CA LEU A 10 3.73 -10.86 8.99
C LEU A 10 3.93 -10.93 10.49
N ARG A 11 3.03 -11.60 11.20
CA ARG A 11 3.11 -11.80 12.66
C ARG A 11 4.37 -12.57 13.08
N GLU A 12 4.76 -13.58 12.32
CA GLU A 12 6.01 -14.30 12.52
C GLU A 12 7.22 -13.41 12.28
N MET A 13 7.23 -12.68 11.15
CA MET A 13 8.30 -11.72 10.82
C MET A 13 8.43 -10.61 11.87
N GLU A 14 7.32 -10.10 12.42
CA GLU A 14 7.36 -9.13 13.51
C GLU A 14 8.03 -9.70 14.77
N ARG A 15 7.69 -10.94 15.16
CA ARG A 15 8.34 -11.62 16.30
C ARG A 15 9.83 -11.80 16.08
N GLU A 16 10.26 -12.22 14.90
CA GLU A 16 11.68 -12.36 14.55
C GLU A 16 12.42 -11.01 14.63
N ASN A 17 11.71 -9.90 14.45
CA ASN A 17 12.24 -8.54 14.60
C ASN A 17 12.02 -7.95 16.02
N GLY A 18 11.61 -8.78 17.00
CA GLY A 18 11.42 -8.36 18.39
C GLY A 18 10.14 -7.57 18.66
N ILE A 19 9.13 -7.69 17.77
CA ILE A 19 7.83 -7.02 17.92
C ILE A 19 6.80 -8.05 18.39
N ASP A 20 6.70 -8.23 19.71
CA ASP A 20 5.82 -9.24 20.32
C ASP A 20 4.45 -8.69 20.74
N GLY A 21 4.26 -7.39 20.72
CA GLY A 21 3.05 -6.73 21.20
C GLY A 21 2.90 -5.30 20.66
N PRO A 22 1.93 -4.54 21.21
CA PRO A 22 1.69 -3.16 20.79
C PRO A 22 2.96 -2.33 20.77
N SER A 23 3.27 -1.76 19.62
CA SER A 23 4.48 -1.01 19.36
C SER A 23 4.13 0.29 18.63
N PRO A 24 4.92 1.37 18.80
CA PRO A 24 4.72 2.63 18.06
C PRO A 24 4.84 2.47 16.54
N ARG A 25 5.43 1.37 16.08
CA ARG A 25 5.61 1.03 14.66
C ARG A 25 5.42 -0.47 14.47
N GLN A 26 4.85 -0.83 13.32
CA GLN A 26 4.86 -2.21 12.83
C GLN A 26 4.23 -3.25 13.78
N TRP A 27 3.09 -2.96 14.34
CA TRP A 27 2.27 -3.93 15.06
C TRP A 27 1.06 -4.32 14.22
N CYS A 28 0.97 -5.61 13.87
CA CYS A 28 -0.12 -6.11 13.02
C CYS A 28 -1.44 -6.35 13.77
N GLY A 29 -1.50 -6.04 15.06
CA GLY A 29 -2.66 -6.28 15.91
C GLY A 29 -2.75 -7.71 16.46
N PRO A 30 -3.69 -7.99 17.38
CA PRO A 30 -3.88 -9.32 17.96
C PRO A 30 -4.44 -10.34 16.98
N GLU A 31 -5.22 -9.87 15.99
CA GLU A 31 -5.80 -10.68 14.92
C GLU A 31 -5.98 -9.82 13.65
N PRO A 32 -6.14 -10.43 12.46
CA PRO A 32 -6.36 -9.65 11.25
C PRO A 32 -7.70 -8.89 11.34
N GLU A 33 -7.70 -7.65 10.84
CA GLU A 33 -8.83 -6.73 10.89
C GLU A 33 -9.32 -6.43 12.34
N SER A 34 -8.44 -6.55 13.36
CA SER A 34 -8.76 -6.16 14.75
C SER A 34 -9.01 -4.66 14.89
N GLU A 35 -8.33 -3.85 14.08
CA GLU A 35 -8.40 -2.40 14.18
C GLU A 35 -9.69 -1.85 13.52
N PRO A 36 -10.40 -0.91 14.16
CA PRO A 36 -11.66 -0.39 13.64
C PRO A 36 -11.52 0.30 12.29
N GLU A 37 -10.40 0.97 12.05
CA GLU A 37 -10.08 1.61 10.77
C GLU A 37 -9.93 0.58 9.64
N THR A 38 -9.22 -0.50 9.93
CA THR A 38 -9.04 -1.61 8.97
C THR A 38 -10.37 -2.25 8.63
N ARG A 39 -11.20 -2.55 9.64
CA ARG A 39 -12.56 -3.09 9.43
C ARG A 39 -13.44 -2.15 8.61
N ALA A 40 -13.39 -0.85 8.92
CA ALA A 40 -14.20 0.15 8.22
C ALA A 40 -13.83 0.21 6.73
N LEU A 41 -12.52 0.26 6.42
CA LEU A 41 -12.03 0.34 5.05
C LEU A 41 -12.28 -0.97 4.27
N ALA A 42 -12.00 -2.12 4.88
CA ALA A 42 -12.30 -3.42 4.29
C ALA A 42 -13.82 -3.58 4.02
N GLY A 43 -14.66 -3.21 5.00
CA GLY A 43 -16.11 -3.22 4.85
C GLY A 43 -16.61 -2.28 3.75
N LEU A 44 -16.01 -1.11 3.58
CA LEU A 44 -16.31 -0.20 2.47
C LEU A 44 -15.99 -0.86 1.12
N CYS A 45 -14.79 -1.41 0.96
CA CYS A 45 -14.35 -2.05 -0.28
C CYS A 45 -15.19 -3.30 -0.64
N ARG A 46 -15.69 -4.04 0.36
CA ARG A 46 -16.59 -5.18 0.12
C ARG A 46 -17.96 -4.73 -0.40
N ARG A 47 -18.44 -3.55 0.05
CA ARG A 47 -19.73 -2.98 -0.42
C ARG A 47 -19.59 -2.25 -1.75
N VAL A 48 -18.52 -1.48 -1.91
CA VAL A 48 -18.26 -0.68 -3.12
C VAL A 48 -17.24 -1.42 -3.99
N LYS A 49 -17.65 -1.73 -5.20
CA LYS A 49 -16.79 -2.47 -6.14
C LYS A 49 -15.83 -1.51 -6.85
N PHE A 50 -14.86 -0.96 -6.14
CA PHE A 50 -13.82 -0.12 -6.73
C PHE A 50 -13.08 -0.85 -7.85
N ARG A 51 -12.76 -0.14 -8.93
CA ARG A 51 -11.96 -0.70 -10.04
C ARG A 51 -10.54 -0.99 -9.61
N HIS A 52 -9.95 -0.08 -8.84
CA HIS A 52 -8.63 -0.19 -8.22
C HIS A 52 -8.59 0.67 -6.95
N VAL A 53 -7.53 0.54 -6.17
CA VAL A 53 -7.28 1.36 -4.98
C VAL A 53 -5.85 1.88 -4.99
N ILE A 54 -5.66 3.05 -4.37
CA ILE A 54 -4.35 3.66 -4.14
C ILE A 54 -4.25 4.02 -2.66
N ALA A 55 -3.18 3.58 -2.01
CA ALA A 55 -2.78 4.00 -0.67
C ALA A 55 -1.52 4.87 -0.78
N LEU A 56 -1.59 6.10 -0.27
CA LEU A 56 -0.43 6.99 -0.20
C LEU A 56 0.29 6.79 1.13
N HIS A 57 1.57 6.51 1.03
CA HIS A 57 2.50 6.37 2.14
C HIS A 57 3.72 7.28 1.91
N SER A 58 4.64 7.32 2.82
CA SER A 58 5.95 7.93 2.67
C SER A 58 7.00 7.04 3.34
N GLN A 59 8.15 6.82 2.75
CA GLN A 59 8.76 7.56 1.65
C GLN A 59 9.55 6.60 0.73
N GLY A 60 9.92 7.02 -0.49
CA GLY A 60 10.76 6.19 -1.39
C GLY A 60 10.67 6.59 -2.86
N GLU A 61 9.63 7.32 -3.27
CA GLU A 61 9.26 7.55 -4.68
C GLU A 61 9.11 6.22 -5.44
N GLU A 62 8.36 5.29 -4.83
CA GLU A 62 8.14 3.95 -5.34
C GLU A 62 6.65 3.61 -5.44
N ILE A 63 6.32 2.70 -6.37
CA ILE A 63 4.97 2.19 -6.60
C ILE A 63 4.99 0.68 -6.45
N TYR A 64 4.38 0.18 -5.38
CA TYR A 64 4.15 -1.24 -5.16
C TYR A 64 2.82 -1.65 -5.76
N TRP A 65 2.78 -2.72 -6.55
CA TRP A 65 1.68 -3.04 -7.45
C TRP A 65 1.18 -4.47 -7.39
N ARG A 66 1.96 -5.40 -6.85
CA ARG A 66 1.60 -6.83 -6.85
C ARG A 66 1.44 -7.38 -5.43
N TYR A 67 0.67 -8.46 -5.34
CA TYR A 67 0.59 -9.33 -4.18
C TYR A 67 0.04 -10.70 -4.57
N GLY A 68 0.80 -11.76 -4.33
CA GLY A 68 0.39 -13.14 -4.58
C GLY A 68 -0.08 -13.43 -6.01
N GLU A 69 -0.71 -14.58 -6.16
CA GLU A 69 -1.15 -15.09 -7.47
C GLU A 69 -2.39 -14.39 -8.04
N ARG A 70 -3.16 -13.71 -7.19
CA ARG A 70 -4.37 -13.00 -7.62
C ARG A 70 -4.10 -11.60 -8.21
N THR A 71 -2.84 -11.21 -8.29
CA THR A 71 -2.45 -9.96 -8.97
C THR A 71 -2.93 -9.95 -10.42
N PRO A 72 -3.74 -8.96 -10.85
CA PRO A 72 -4.24 -8.90 -12.21
C PRO A 72 -3.10 -8.73 -13.21
N LYS A 73 -3.22 -9.37 -14.38
CA LYS A 73 -2.19 -9.31 -15.44
C LYS A 73 -1.88 -7.90 -15.92
N ASN A 74 -2.85 -6.99 -15.90
CA ASN A 74 -2.68 -5.60 -16.29
C ASN A 74 -2.14 -4.69 -15.17
N ALA A 75 -2.04 -5.17 -13.92
CA ALA A 75 -1.63 -4.33 -12.79
C ALA A 75 -0.23 -3.72 -12.99
N ARG A 76 0.69 -4.46 -13.60
CA ARG A 76 2.03 -3.95 -13.89
C ARG A 76 2.00 -2.79 -14.89
N VAL A 77 1.25 -2.94 -15.97
CA VAL A 77 1.10 -1.88 -17.00
C VAL A 77 0.50 -0.62 -16.38
N LEU A 78 -0.52 -0.78 -15.51
CA LEU A 78 -1.10 0.35 -14.79
C LEU A 78 -0.08 1.01 -13.86
N ALA A 79 0.73 0.23 -13.14
CA ALA A 79 1.82 0.77 -12.31
C ALA A 79 2.85 1.55 -13.13
N GLU A 80 3.23 1.07 -14.31
CA GLU A 80 4.15 1.73 -15.23
C GLU A 80 3.58 3.06 -15.77
N VAL A 81 2.27 3.11 -16.03
CA VAL A 81 1.57 4.34 -16.42
C VAL A 81 1.60 5.37 -15.29
N LEU A 82 1.30 4.94 -14.05
CA LEU A 82 1.38 5.81 -12.86
C LEU A 82 2.82 6.27 -12.59
N ALA A 83 3.80 5.39 -12.79
CA ALA A 83 5.22 5.68 -12.65
C ALA A 83 5.70 6.74 -13.66
N THR A 84 5.20 6.68 -14.89
CA THR A 84 5.53 7.69 -15.91
C THR A 84 5.01 9.06 -15.52
N ALA A 85 3.78 9.16 -15.00
CA ALA A 85 3.19 10.43 -14.56
C ALA A 85 3.90 11.03 -13.34
N SER A 86 4.25 10.19 -12.36
CA SER A 86 4.88 10.63 -11.12
C SER A 86 6.41 10.70 -11.16
N GLN A 87 7.04 10.08 -12.16
CA GLN A 87 8.49 9.81 -12.22
C GLN A 87 9.00 8.91 -11.09
N TYR A 88 8.10 8.14 -10.47
CA TYR A 88 8.44 7.17 -9.43
C TYR A 88 8.84 5.83 -10.04
N LYS A 89 9.45 4.96 -9.24
CA LYS A 89 9.87 3.63 -9.69
C LYS A 89 8.79 2.60 -9.39
N VAL A 90 8.54 1.71 -10.33
CA VAL A 90 7.80 0.48 -10.04
C VAL A 90 8.72 -0.46 -9.27
N ALA A 91 8.30 -0.89 -8.10
CA ALA A 91 9.09 -1.71 -7.18
C ALA A 91 8.22 -2.77 -6.48
N ASP A 92 8.87 -3.63 -5.73
CA ASP A 92 8.23 -4.61 -4.86
C ASP A 92 8.64 -4.34 -3.41
N PRO A 93 7.71 -4.39 -2.44
CA PRO A 93 8.04 -4.22 -1.05
C PRO A 93 8.85 -5.40 -0.52
N GLU A 94 9.75 -5.14 0.41
CA GLU A 94 10.58 -6.15 1.08
C GLU A 94 10.31 -6.16 2.59
N GLY A 95 10.69 -7.26 3.25
CA GLY A 95 10.60 -7.42 4.69
C GLY A 95 9.17 -7.21 5.22
N LEU A 96 9.03 -6.52 6.35
CA LEU A 96 7.75 -6.28 7.02
C LEU A 96 6.73 -5.49 6.16
N ALA A 97 7.18 -4.78 5.13
CA ALA A 97 6.30 -4.05 4.21
C ALA A 97 5.62 -4.95 3.16
N SER A 98 6.02 -6.22 3.06
CA SER A 98 5.54 -7.14 2.02
C SER A 98 4.20 -7.81 2.33
N HIS A 99 3.66 -7.66 3.55
CA HIS A 99 2.44 -8.32 4.00
C HIS A 99 1.56 -7.40 4.86
N GLY A 100 0.28 -7.77 4.98
CA GLY A 100 -0.67 -7.10 5.88
C GLY A 100 -1.09 -5.70 5.46
N GLY A 101 -0.70 -5.23 4.28
CA GLY A 101 -1.05 -3.92 3.74
C GLY A 101 -2.45 -3.87 3.10
N PHE A 102 -2.99 -2.65 2.97
CA PHE A 102 -4.29 -2.45 2.31
C PHE A 102 -4.30 -2.89 0.84
N LYS A 103 -3.25 -2.54 0.10
CA LYS A 103 -3.07 -2.97 -1.29
C LYS A 103 -3.07 -4.49 -1.40
N ASP A 104 -2.32 -5.17 -0.53
CA ASP A 104 -2.16 -6.62 -0.54
C ASP A 104 -3.49 -7.33 -0.31
N TRP A 105 -4.21 -6.86 0.69
CA TRP A 105 -5.55 -7.34 1.01
C TRP A 105 -6.52 -7.11 -0.15
N PHE A 106 -6.54 -5.90 -0.73
CA PHE A 106 -7.46 -5.57 -1.82
C PHE A 106 -7.23 -6.46 -3.05
N ILE A 107 -5.97 -6.67 -3.44
CA ILE A 107 -5.62 -7.59 -4.54
C ILE A 107 -6.06 -9.01 -4.19
N ASN A 108 -5.72 -9.49 -3.00
CA ASN A 108 -6.04 -10.85 -2.56
C ASN A 108 -7.54 -11.10 -2.45
N GLU A 109 -8.29 -10.15 -1.92
CA GLU A 109 -9.75 -10.25 -1.73
C GLU A 109 -10.50 -10.15 -3.07
N THR A 110 -10.12 -9.21 -3.93
CA THR A 110 -10.92 -8.81 -5.08
C THR A 110 -10.38 -9.28 -6.43
N GLY A 111 -9.09 -9.58 -6.54
CA GLY A 111 -8.41 -9.83 -7.81
C GLY A 111 -8.31 -8.58 -8.70
N ARG A 112 -8.42 -7.38 -8.13
CA ARG A 112 -8.35 -6.10 -8.82
C ARG A 112 -7.06 -5.37 -8.48
N PRO A 113 -6.61 -4.41 -9.34
CA PRO A 113 -5.39 -3.66 -9.09
C PRO A 113 -5.45 -2.86 -7.79
N GLY A 114 -4.39 -2.93 -7.01
CA GLY A 114 -4.16 -2.11 -5.84
C GLY A 114 -2.73 -1.60 -5.86
N PHE A 115 -2.52 -0.36 -5.40
CA PHE A 115 -1.20 0.27 -5.40
C PHE A 115 -0.91 0.88 -4.03
N THR A 116 0.32 0.71 -3.57
CA THR A 116 0.90 1.55 -2.53
C THR A 116 1.91 2.49 -3.17
N ILE A 117 1.76 3.77 -2.94
CA ILE A 117 2.62 4.81 -3.49
C ILE A 117 3.40 5.42 -2.33
N GLU A 118 4.70 5.20 -2.32
CA GLU A 118 5.64 5.80 -1.36
C GLU A 118 6.06 7.18 -1.87
N ILE A 119 5.35 8.24 -1.42
CA ILE A 119 5.60 9.61 -1.89
C ILE A 119 6.86 10.22 -1.27
N GLY A 120 7.59 11.01 -2.06
CA GLY A 120 8.76 11.78 -1.63
C GLY A 120 9.96 10.94 -1.23
N LYS A 121 11.05 11.61 -0.90
CA LYS A 121 12.34 11.00 -0.48
C LYS A 121 12.88 11.64 0.78
N GLY A 122 13.67 10.89 1.54
CA GLY A 122 14.38 11.40 2.70
C GLY A 122 14.05 10.64 3.98
N VAL A 123 13.90 11.34 5.07
CA VAL A 123 13.60 10.77 6.40
C VAL A 123 12.28 11.33 6.88
N ASN A 124 11.39 10.44 7.34
CA ASN A 124 10.10 10.84 7.90
C ASN A 124 10.26 11.49 9.29
N PRO A 125 9.47 12.55 9.58
CA PRO A 125 8.51 13.21 8.70
C PRO A 125 9.22 14.00 7.59
N LEU A 126 8.71 13.92 6.36
CA LEU A 126 9.25 14.68 5.25
C LEU A 126 9.10 16.19 5.51
N PRO A 127 10.10 17.02 5.13
CA PRO A 127 10.03 18.46 5.38
C PRO A 127 8.95 19.11 4.52
N LEU A 128 8.30 20.16 5.04
CA LEU A 128 7.26 20.89 4.31
C LEU A 128 7.74 21.52 3.01
N SER A 129 9.04 21.78 2.87
CA SER A 129 9.64 22.26 1.61
C SER A 129 9.46 21.31 0.44
N GLU A 130 9.25 20.00 0.69
CA GLU A 130 9.02 19.00 -0.35
C GLU A 130 7.55 18.96 -0.82
N PHE A 131 6.64 19.65 -0.12
CA PHE A 131 5.20 19.55 -0.36
C PHE A 131 4.82 19.85 -1.81
N GLU A 132 5.27 20.95 -2.37
CA GLU A 132 4.91 21.37 -3.74
C GLU A 132 5.34 20.33 -4.80
N SER A 133 6.55 19.78 -4.65
CA SER A 133 7.08 18.75 -5.54
C SER A 133 6.27 17.45 -5.42
N ILE A 134 6.02 17.00 -4.19
CA ILE A 134 5.25 15.78 -3.91
C ILE A 134 3.82 15.96 -4.41
N TYR A 135 3.19 17.10 -4.10
CA TYR A 135 1.81 17.38 -4.49
C TYR A 135 1.62 17.38 -6.01
N SER A 136 2.51 18.05 -6.75
CA SER A 136 2.46 18.09 -8.21
C SER A 136 2.51 16.69 -8.83
N LYS A 137 3.47 15.86 -8.41
CA LYS A 137 3.61 14.47 -8.88
C LYS A 137 2.39 13.61 -8.50
N ALA A 138 1.92 13.72 -7.27
CA ALA A 138 0.76 12.99 -6.79
C ALA A 138 -0.52 13.40 -7.52
N GLN A 139 -0.71 14.69 -7.78
CA GLN A 139 -1.88 15.21 -8.49
C GLN A 139 -1.97 14.64 -9.90
N GLU A 140 -0.89 14.70 -10.70
CA GLU A 140 -0.87 14.13 -12.05
C GLU A 140 -1.19 12.63 -12.04
N MET A 141 -0.53 11.90 -11.16
CA MET A 141 -0.74 10.46 -11.01
C MET A 141 -2.18 10.11 -10.63
N LEU A 142 -2.78 10.82 -9.66
CA LEU A 142 -4.15 10.54 -9.19
C LEU A 142 -5.21 10.94 -10.22
N LEU A 143 -5.01 12.03 -10.96
CA LEU A 143 -5.89 12.41 -12.08
C LEU A 143 -5.85 11.35 -13.18
N LEU A 144 -4.67 10.85 -13.52
CA LEU A 144 -4.53 9.77 -14.49
C LEU A 144 -5.16 8.47 -13.99
N ALA A 145 -4.95 8.12 -12.73
CA ALA A 145 -5.56 6.94 -12.12
C ALA A 145 -7.09 6.96 -12.19
N ALA A 146 -7.72 8.13 -12.07
CA ALA A 146 -9.18 8.26 -12.17
C ALA A 146 -9.72 7.90 -13.57
N LEU A 147 -8.89 7.95 -14.59
CA LEU A 147 -9.23 7.61 -15.98
C LEU A 147 -9.02 6.12 -16.32
N LEU A 148 -8.20 5.40 -15.53
CA LEU A 148 -7.86 4.00 -15.69
C LEU A 148 -8.91 3.09 -15.04
#